data_623c7570d401c65af202a13cc239427c
#
_entry.id   623c7570d401c65af202a13cc239427c
#
_cell.length_a   1.000
_cell.length_b   1.000
_cell.length_c   1.000
_cell.angle_alpha   90.00
_cell.angle_beta   90.00
_cell.angle_gamma   90.00
#
_symmetry.space_group_name_H-M   'P 1'
#
loop_
_entity.id
_entity.type
_entity.pdbx_description
1 polymer ?
#
loop_
_entity_poly.entity_id
_entity_poly.type
_entity_poly.pdbx_seq_one_letter_code
_entity_poly.pdbx_strand_id
1 'polypeptide(L)'
;MLGSLHELENRTLPVLYQAPMMLEDSHFSDIVCRELSIGAGKGDMSEWKEMLERIASRKEHIKIALVGKYVKLHDAYLSVAEALQHAGYENGCFVDIDWVDSEEINDSTADKLLGEVDGIILPGGFGSRGVEGMICAANYARVRGIPYFGICLGMQIAVMSYARNVLGY
;
A
#
# COMPACT_ATOMS: atom_id res chain seq x y z
N MET A 1 -47.71 8.77 -4.77
CA MET A 1 -46.75 9.84 -4.97
C MET A 1 -45.38 9.19 -4.82
N LEU A 2 -44.64 9.05 -5.91
CA LEU A 2 -43.25 8.66 -5.85
C LEU A 2 -42.50 9.81 -5.18
N GLY A 3 -41.90 9.55 -4.01
CA GLY A 3 -41.10 10.53 -3.30
C GLY A 3 -39.98 11.04 -4.22
N SER A 4 -39.62 12.30 -4.05
CA SER A 4 -38.55 12.91 -4.79
C SER A 4 -37.29 12.04 -4.67
N LEU A 5 -36.87 11.45 -5.81
CA LEU A 5 -35.57 10.81 -5.90
C LEU A 5 -34.51 11.88 -5.62
N HIS A 6 -33.73 11.69 -4.58
CA HIS A 6 -32.57 12.52 -4.32
C HIS A 6 -31.45 12.05 -5.24
N GLU A 7 -31.16 12.84 -6.25
CA GLU A 7 -30.00 12.63 -7.09
C GLU A 7 -28.78 13.29 -6.44
N LEU A 8 -27.75 12.51 -6.19
CA LEU A 8 -26.46 12.98 -5.68
C LEU A 8 -25.42 12.82 -6.77
N GLU A 9 -24.69 13.87 -7.03
CA GLU A 9 -23.62 13.85 -8.00
C GLU A 9 -22.44 13.03 -7.47
N ASN A 10 -22.00 12.04 -8.24
CA ASN A 10 -20.79 11.27 -7.97
C ASN A 10 -19.73 11.63 -9.02
N ARG A 11 -18.76 12.45 -8.62
CA ARG A 11 -17.67 12.92 -9.45
C ARG A 11 -16.43 12.08 -9.26
N THR A 12 -15.62 11.94 -10.32
CA THR A 12 -14.27 11.40 -10.21
C THR A 12 -13.40 12.34 -9.36
N LEU A 13 -12.76 11.79 -8.34
CA LEU A 13 -11.92 12.53 -7.41
C LEU A 13 -10.46 12.14 -7.60
N PRO A 14 -9.52 13.08 -7.47
CA PRO A 14 -8.08 12.78 -7.58
C PRO A 14 -7.57 11.90 -6.45
N VAL A 15 -8.22 11.96 -5.29
CA VAL A 15 -7.92 11.12 -4.13
C VAL A 15 -9.22 10.51 -3.63
N LEU A 16 -9.29 9.19 -3.55
CA LEU A 16 -10.50 8.46 -3.13
C LEU A 16 -11.02 8.91 -1.75
N TYR A 17 -10.11 9.24 -0.85
CA TYR A 17 -10.45 9.71 0.51
C TYR A 17 -11.15 11.07 0.57
N GLN A 18 -11.27 11.79 -0.56
CA GLN A 18 -12.12 12.98 -0.66
C GLN A 18 -13.61 12.64 -0.81
N ALA A 19 -13.96 11.39 -1.15
CA ALA A 19 -15.34 10.99 -1.39
C ALA A 19 -16.29 11.20 -0.18
N PRO A 20 -15.91 10.87 1.06
CA PRO A 20 -16.76 11.17 2.21
C PRO A 20 -17.08 12.65 2.37
N MET A 21 -16.12 13.55 2.12
CA MET A 21 -16.35 14.99 2.16
C MET A 21 -17.30 15.46 1.07
N MET A 22 -17.12 14.97 -0.17
CA MET A 22 -18.01 15.26 -1.28
C MET A 22 -19.46 14.85 -0.99
N LEU A 23 -19.66 13.68 -0.39
CA LEU A 23 -20.96 13.19 -0.02
C LEU A 23 -21.58 14.02 1.11
N GLU A 24 -20.79 14.39 2.12
CA GLU A 24 -21.25 15.23 3.23
C GLU A 24 -21.61 16.66 2.75
N ASP A 25 -20.82 17.26 1.87
CA ASP A 25 -21.12 18.55 1.25
C ASP A 25 -22.44 18.51 0.44
N SER A 26 -22.83 17.34 -0.05
CA SER A 26 -24.09 17.07 -0.74
C SER A 26 -25.24 16.70 0.20
N HIS A 27 -25.07 16.83 1.52
CA HIS A 27 -26.05 16.46 2.55
C HIS A 27 -26.48 14.99 2.50
N PHE A 28 -25.59 14.08 2.08
CA PHE A 28 -25.91 12.66 1.95
C PHE A 28 -26.31 12.04 3.29
N SER A 29 -25.58 12.29 4.36
CA SER A 29 -25.90 11.79 5.70
C SER A 29 -27.24 12.28 6.20
N ASP A 30 -27.57 13.54 6.00
CA ASP A 30 -28.88 14.13 6.38
C ASP A 30 -30.03 13.45 5.62
N ILE A 31 -29.83 13.19 4.32
CA ILE A 31 -30.82 12.50 3.48
C ILE A 31 -31.02 11.06 4.00
N VAL A 32 -29.96 10.32 4.21
CA VAL A 32 -30.01 8.92 4.67
C VAL A 32 -30.68 8.84 6.05
N CYS A 33 -30.27 9.68 6.99
CA CYS A 33 -30.85 9.69 8.33
C CYS A 33 -32.35 10.00 8.30
N ARG A 34 -32.78 10.95 7.46
CA ARG A 34 -34.18 11.27 7.30
C ARG A 34 -34.97 10.11 6.70
N GLU A 35 -34.48 9.49 5.60
CA GLU A 35 -35.20 8.40 4.93
C GLU A 35 -35.28 7.13 5.80
N LEU A 36 -34.30 6.88 6.64
CA LEU A 36 -34.27 5.75 7.57
C LEU A 36 -34.87 6.08 8.94
N SER A 37 -35.36 7.32 9.14
CA SER A 37 -35.90 7.79 10.44
C SER A 37 -34.90 7.62 11.59
N ILE A 38 -33.61 7.84 11.32
CA ILE A 38 -32.55 7.79 12.32
C ILE A 38 -32.38 9.19 12.90
N GLY A 39 -32.50 9.30 14.22
CA GLY A 39 -32.20 10.52 14.95
C GLY A 39 -30.67 10.63 15.13
N ALA A 40 -29.99 11.30 14.21
CA ALA A 40 -28.55 11.56 14.30
C ALA A 40 -28.30 13.06 14.44
N GLY A 41 -27.28 13.40 15.21
CA GLY A 41 -26.72 14.76 15.24
C GLY A 41 -25.86 15.03 13.99
N LYS A 42 -25.44 16.30 13.85
CA LYS A 42 -24.51 16.67 12.79
C LYS A 42 -23.18 15.93 12.95
N GLY A 43 -22.72 15.27 11.89
CA GLY A 43 -21.43 14.57 11.89
C GLY A 43 -20.24 15.52 12.04
N ASP A 44 -19.23 15.11 12.79
CA ASP A 44 -17.96 15.81 12.89
C ASP A 44 -16.95 15.19 11.90
N MET A 45 -16.51 15.97 10.92
CA MET A 45 -15.57 15.56 9.89
C MET A 45 -14.19 16.21 10.07
N SER A 46 -13.89 16.77 11.26
CA SER A 46 -12.64 17.49 11.51
C SER A 46 -11.40 16.61 11.33
N GLU A 47 -11.38 15.43 11.96
CA GLU A 47 -10.26 14.48 11.81
C GLU A 47 -10.07 14.01 10.35
N TRP A 48 -11.17 13.85 9.61
CA TRP A 48 -11.11 13.49 8.20
C TRP A 48 -10.51 14.60 7.34
N LYS A 49 -10.84 15.86 7.63
CA LYS A 49 -10.24 17.03 6.97
C LYS A 49 -8.75 17.13 7.25
N GLU A 50 -8.34 16.96 8.49
CA GLU A 50 -6.92 16.96 8.87
C GLU A 50 -6.14 15.86 8.13
N MET A 51 -6.73 14.67 7.98
CA MET A 51 -6.11 13.59 7.18
C MET A 51 -5.95 14.02 5.72
N LEU A 52 -6.95 14.64 5.11
CA LEU A 52 -6.87 15.12 3.73
C LEU A 52 -5.82 16.23 3.56
N GLU A 53 -5.65 17.09 4.55
CA GLU A 53 -4.60 18.11 4.57
C GLU A 53 -3.21 17.47 4.62
N ARG A 54 -3.02 16.42 5.45
CA ARG A 54 -1.76 15.63 5.46
C ARG A 54 -1.50 15.00 4.10
N ILE A 55 -2.51 14.39 3.48
CA ILE A 55 -2.38 13.80 2.13
C ILE A 55 -1.95 14.86 1.10
N ALA A 56 -2.53 16.06 1.16
CA ALA A 56 -2.23 17.15 0.22
C ALA A 56 -0.86 17.80 0.47
N SER A 57 -0.35 17.74 1.69
CA SER A 57 0.90 18.40 2.07
C SER A 57 2.17 17.59 1.77
N ARG A 58 2.05 16.35 1.29
CA ARG A 58 3.19 15.48 0.94
C ARG A 58 4.09 16.13 -0.11
N LYS A 59 5.40 15.96 0.02
CA LYS A 59 6.39 16.57 -0.87
C LYS A 59 7.47 15.62 -1.33
N GLU A 60 7.90 14.73 -0.44
CA GLU A 60 9.00 13.82 -0.71
C GLU A 60 8.47 12.53 -1.36
N HIS A 61 9.35 11.87 -2.11
CA HIS A 61 9.08 10.59 -2.74
C HIS A 61 10.01 9.54 -2.15
N ILE A 62 9.48 8.40 -1.80
CA ILE A 62 10.26 7.21 -1.43
C ILE A 62 9.87 6.07 -2.37
N LYS A 63 10.87 5.30 -2.77
CA LYS A 63 10.69 4.17 -3.68
C LYS A 63 10.80 2.86 -2.91
N ILE A 64 9.74 2.06 -2.94
CA ILE A 64 9.68 0.75 -2.26
C ILE A 64 9.56 -0.36 -3.29
N ALA A 65 10.53 -1.27 -3.33
CA ALA A 65 10.38 -2.49 -4.12
C ALA A 65 9.44 -3.47 -3.41
N LEU A 66 8.31 -3.78 -4.04
CA LEU A 66 7.46 -4.89 -3.66
C LEU A 66 7.89 -6.13 -4.45
N VAL A 67 8.66 -6.99 -3.80
CA VAL A 67 9.22 -8.21 -4.42
C VAL A 67 8.28 -9.38 -4.18
N GLY A 68 7.61 -9.84 -5.22
CA GLY A 68 6.56 -10.85 -5.07
C GLY A 68 6.45 -11.82 -6.23
N LYS A 69 5.60 -12.83 -6.05
CA LYS A 69 5.29 -13.88 -7.05
C LYS A 69 4.13 -13.50 -7.97
N TYR A 70 3.29 -12.54 -7.54
CA TYR A 70 2.02 -12.21 -8.19
C TYR A 70 1.98 -10.75 -8.65
N VAL A 71 3.13 -10.12 -8.86
CA VAL A 71 3.26 -8.69 -9.18
C VAL A 71 2.60 -8.30 -10.52
N LYS A 72 2.37 -9.25 -11.42
CA LYS A 72 1.63 -9.02 -12.67
C LYS A 72 0.12 -8.82 -12.44
N LEU A 73 -0.39 -9.23 -11.29
CA LEU A 73 -1.76 -9.01 -10.84
C LEU A 73 -1.71 -8.15 -9.58
N HIS A 74 -1.72 -6.83 -9.75
CA HIS A 74 -1.56 -5.88 -8.64
C HIS A 74 -2.60 -6.08 -7.52
N ASP A 75 -3.81 -6.51 -7.87
CA ASP A 75 -4.88 -6.81 -6.91
C ASP A 75 -4.49 -7.87 -5.88
N ALA A 76 -3.56 -8.79 -6.22
CA ALA A 76 -3.08 -9.79 -5.27
C ALA A 76 -2.36 -9.18 -4.06
N TYR A 77 -1.83 -7.97 -4.20
CA TYR A 77 -1.12 -7.24 -3.17
C TYR A 77 -1.75 -5.88 -2.83
N LEU A 78 -3.02 -5.68 -3.21
CA LEU A 78 -3.72 -4.41 -3.02
C LEU A 78 -3.63 -3.92 -1.56
N SER A 79 -3.87 -4.80 -0.58
CA SER A 79 -3.80 -4.43 0.83
C SER A 79 -2.40 -3.97 1.27
N VAL A 80 -1.35 -4.55 0.68
CA VAL A 80 0.05 -4.14 0.96
C VAL A 80 0.34 -2.79 0.33
N ALA A 81 -0.10 -2.59 -0.92
CA ALA A 81 0.05 -1.33 -1.63
C ALA A 81 -0.69 -0.18 -0.91
N GLU A 82 -1.95 -0.41 -0.52
CA GLU A 82 -2.72 0.57 0.25
C GLU A 82 -2.09 0.87 1.62
N ALA A 83 -1.58 -0.15 2.33
CA ALA A 83 -0.89 0.06 3.59
C ALA A 83 0.37 0.92 3.43
N LEU A 84 1.13 0.74 2.34
CA LEU A 84 2.27 1.58 2.01
C LEU A 84 1.84 3.03 1.71
N GLN A 85 0.75 3.23 0.95
CA GLN A 85 0.21 4.57 0.70
C GLN A 85 -0.25 5.25 2.00
N HIS A 86 -0.94 4.52 2.89
CA HIS A 86 -1.35 5.06 4.19
C HIS A 86 -0.15 5.46 5.06
N ALA A 87 0.90 4.64 5.06
CA ALA A 87 2.15 5.00 5.72
C ALA A 87 2.75 6.28 5.14
N GLY A 88 2.69 6.44 3.82
CA GLY A 88 3.11 7.68 3.15
C GLY A 88 2.29 8.90 3.57
N TYR A 89 0.97 8.75 3.75
CA TYR A 89 0.11 9.85 4.23
C TYR A 89 0.53 10.34 5.61
N GLU A 90 0.82 9.41 6.51
CA GLU A 90 1.23 9.74 7.88
C GLU A 90 2.64 10.31 7.96
N ASN A 91 3.55 9.85 7.10
CA ASN A 91 4.94 10.29 7.08
C ASN A 91 5.21 11.45 6.10
N GLY A 92 4.19 12.02 5.46
CA GLY A 92 4.31 13.18 4.60
C GLY A 92 5.03 12.93 3.28
N CYS A 93 5.05 11.68 2.77
CA CYS A 93 5.72 11.30 1.53
C CYS A 93 4.79 10.56 0.56
N PHE A 94 5.14 10.63 -0.72
CA PHE A 94 4.58 9.74 -1.74
C PHE A 94 5.36 8.44 -1.73
N VAL A 95 4.66 7.30 -1.83
CA VAL A 95 5.30 6.00 -1.93
C VAL A 95 5.16 5.50 -3.36
N ASP A 96 6.29 5.46 -4.06
CA ASP A 96 6.40 4.90 -5.39
C ASP A 96 6.71 3.41 -5.27
N ILE A 97 5.79 2.55 -5.73
CA ILE A 97 5.94 1.10 -5.59
C ILE A 97 6.51 0.53 -6.89
N ASP A 98 7.73 0.00 -6.79
CA ASP A 98 8.33 -0.82 -7.84
C ASP A 98 7.89 -2.27 -7.69
N TRP A 99 7.13 -2.76 -8.66
CA TRP A 99 6.61 -4.12 -8.70
C TRP A 99 7.64 -5.06 -9.32
N VAL A 100 8.35 -5.81 -8.48
CA VAL A 100 9.47 -6.66 -8.92
C VAL A 100 9.07 -8.12 -8.86
N ASP A 101 9.10 -8.81 -10.02
CA ASP A 101 8.89 -10.25 -10.08
C ASP A 101 10.09 -10.96 -9.46
N SER A 102 9.84 -11.75 -8.42
CA SER A 102 10.89 -12.48 -7.72
C SER A 102 11.63 -13.49 -8.60
N GLU A 103 11.02 -13.95 -9.71
CA GLU A 103 11.69 -14.86 -10.67
C GLU A 103 12.74 -14.15 -11.52
N GLU A 104 12.70 -12.82 -11.61
CA GLU A 104 13.67 -12.03 -12.37
C GLU A 104 14.93 -11.66 -11.55
N ILE A 105 14.89 -11.90 -10.22
CA ILE A 105 15.97 -11.54 -9.30
C ILE A 105 16.99 -12.68 -9.17
N ASN A 106 18.23 -12.34 -9.42
CA ASN A 106 19.41 -13.16 -9.16
C ASN A 106 20.63 -12.24 -8.92
N ASP A 107 21.81 -12.81 -8.62
CA ASP A 107 23.01 -12.03 -8.30
C ASP A 107 23.41 -11.04 -9.40
N SER A 108 23.10 -11.32 -10.66
CA SER A 108 23.42 -10.43 -11.79
C SER A 108 22.38 -9.33 -12.05
N THR A 109 21.16 -9.50 -11.58
CA THR A 109 20.05 -8.57 -11.81
C THR A 109 19.65 -7.77 -10.57
N ALA A 110 20.03 -8.22 -9.40
CA ALA A 110 19.63 -7.61 -8.12
C ALA A 110 19.98 -6.12 -8.03
N ASP A 111 21.20 -5.76 -8.40
CA ASP A 111 21.64 -4.36 -8.35
C ASP A 111 20.87 -3.46 -9.32
N LYS A 112 20.52 -3.97 -10.50
CA LYS A 112 19.70 -3.26 -11.48
C LYS A 112 18.26 -3.06 -11.02
N LEU A 113 17.68 -4.08 -10.36
CA LEU A 113 16.27 -4.09 -9.98
C LEU A 113 16.00 -3.45 -8.61
N LEU A 114 17.01 -3.47 -7.71
CA LEU A 114 16.86 -3.07 -6.32
C LEU A 114 17.86 -1.98 -5.88
N GLY A 115 18.74 -1.53 -6.77
CA GLY A 115 19.82 -0.62 -6.40
C GLY A 115 19.39 0.82 -6.11
N GLU A 116 18.21 1.21 -6.58
CA GLU A 116 17.70 2.58 -6.46
C GLU A 116 16.46 2.68 -5.56
N VAL A 117 16.20 1.67 -4.72
CA VAL A 117 15.05 1.68 -3.82
C VAL A 117 15.42 2.05 -2.39
N ASP A 118 14.53 2.75 -1.72
CA ASP A 118 14.70 3.16 -0.32
C ASP A 118 14.29 2.06 0.67
N GLY A 119 13.55 1.07 0.20
CA GLY A 119 13.15 -0.07 1.02
C GLY A 119 12.65 -1.25 0.18
N ILE A 120 12.65 -2.43 0.78
CA ILE A 120 12.19 -3.66 0.13
C ILE A 120 11.13 -4.33 1.02
N ILE A 121 9.96 -4.63 0.43
CA ILE A 121 8.90 -5.40 1.08
C ILE A 121 8.70 -6.72 0.33
N LEU A 122 8.72 -7.83 1.08
CA LEU A 122 8.36 -9.16 0.57
C LEU A 122 7.02 -9.58 1.19
N PRO A 123 5.95 -9.62 0.40
CA PRO A 123 4.63 -10.03 0.88
C PRO A 123 4.51 -11.55 1.06
N GLY A 124 3.34 -11.98 1.54
CA GLY A 124 2.96 -13.38 1.64
C GLY A 124 2.89 -14.08 0.28
N GLY A 125 2.93 -15.41 0.30
CA GLY A 125 2.81 -16.23 -0.89
C GLY A 125 2.93 -17.73 -0.57
N PHE A 126 2.67 -18.57 -1.58
CA PHE A 126 2.69 -20.02 -1.45
C PHE A 126 3.55 -20.68 -2.53
N GLY A 127 4.02 -21.90 -2.25
CA GLY A 127 4.80 -22.69 -3.19
C GLY A 127 6.25 -22.21 -3.36
N SER A 128 7.02 -22.98 -4.14
CA SER A 128 8.46 -22.79 -4.32
C SER A 128 8.85 -21.79 -5.41
N ARG A 129 7.92 -21.43 -6.30
CA ARG A 129 8.18 -20.49 -7.42
C ARG A 129 8.73 -19.17 -6.89
N GLY A 130 9.80 -18.66 -7.47
CA GLY A 130 10.42 -17.37 -7.13
C GLY A 130 11.08 -17.27 -5.74
N VAL A 131 11.17 -18.36 -4.97
CA VAL A 131 11.75 -18.37 -3.61
C VAL A 131 13.23 -17.98 -3.65
N GLU A 132 14.00 -18.49 -4.62
CA GLU A 132 15.44 -18.19 -4.72
C GLU A 132 15.67 -16.71 -5.01
N GLY A 133 14.89 -16.10 -5.87
CA GLY A 133 14.95 -14.65 -6.10
C GLY A 133 14.57 -13.83 -4.87
N MET A 134 13.57 -14.27 -4.10
CA MET A 134 13.24 -13.64 -2.81
C MET A 134 14.40 -13.74 -1.81
N ILE A 135 15.07 -14.89 -1.74
CA ILE A 135 16.27 -15.08 -0.88
C ILE A 135 17.39 -14.16 -1.32
N CYS A 136 17.62 -14.05 -2.63
CA CYS A 136 18.59 -13.12 -3.21
C CYS A 136 18.24 -11.67 -2.84
N ALA A 137 16.99 -11.23 -2.98
CA ALA A 137 16.53 -9.89 -2.60
C ALA A 137 16.74 -9.60 -1.11
N ALA A 138 16.41 -10.54 -0.23
CA ALA A 138 16.62 -10.41 1.20
C ALA A 138 18.12 -10.31 1.56
N ASN A 139 18.97 -11.10 0.90
CA ASN A 139 20.42 -11.01 1.06
C ASN A 139 20.96 -9.66 0.54
N TYR A 140 20.47 -9.22 -0.61
CA TYR A 140 20.84 -7.92 -1.19
C TYR A 140 20.49 -6.78 -0.23
N ALA A 141 19.25 -6.76 0.30
CA ALA A 141 18.84 -5.77 1.30
C ALA A 141 19.79 -5.74 2.51
N ARG A 142 20.09 -6.91 3.08
CA ARG A 142 20.99 -7.03 4.23
C ARG A 142 22.41 -6.51 3.93
N VAL A 143 22.98 -6.90 2.79
CA VAL A 143 24.37 -6.52 2.43
C VAL A 143 24.48 -5.03 2.12
N ARG A 144 23.45 -4.46 1.50
CA ARG A 144 23.41 -3.03 1.13
C ARG A 144 22.90 -2.13 2.24
N GLY A 145 22.38 -2.68 3.34
CA GLY A 145 21.79 -1.91 4.44
C GLY A 145 20.45 -1.26 4.07
N ILE A 146 19.74 -1.81 3.07
CA ILE A 146 18.43 -1.33 2.65
C ILE A 146 17.38 -1.87 3.65
N PRO A 147 16.48 -1.02 4.17
CA PRO A 147 15.37 -1.45 5.00
C PRO A 147 14.56 -2.58 4.36
N TYR A 148 14.31 -3.63 5.12
CA TYR A 148 13.60 -4.81 4.66
C TYR A 148 12.43 -5.15 5.57
N PHE A 149 11.27 -5.41 4.98
CA PHE A 149 10.11 -5.90 5.71
C PHE A 149 9.51 -7.14 5.04
N GLY A 150 9.47 -8.26 5.77
CA GLY A 150 8.92 -9.53 5.28
C GLY A 150 7.60 -9.86 5.97
N ILE A 151 6.54 -10.10 5.18
CA ILE A 151 5.22 -10.51 5.68
C ILE A 151 5.03 -11.99 5.40
N CYS A 152 4.69 -12.81 6.42
CA CYS A 152 4.42 -14.24 6.28
C CYS A 152 5.58 -14.98 5.57
N LEU A 153 5.43 -15.33 4.29
CA LEU A 153 6.52 -15.92 3.49
C LEU A 153 7.77 -15.03 3.49
N GLY A 154 7.61 -13.71 3.35
CA GLY A 154 8.74 -12.78 3.35
C GLY A 154 9.55 -12.82 4.64
N MET A 155 8.92 -13.01 5.80
CA MET A 155 9.62 -13.22 7.07
C MET A 155 10.40 -14.55 7.04
N GLN A 156 9.79 -15.64 6.54
CA GLN A 156 10.46 -16.93 6.41
C GLN A 156 11.67 -16.85 5.47
N ILE A 157 11.53 -16.12 4.38
CA ILE A 157 12.62 -15.85 3.43
C ILE A 157 13.79 -15.12 4.11
N ALA A 158 13.52 -14.14 4.96
CA ALA A 158 14.58 -13.45 5.72
C ALA A 158 15.38 -14.44 6.59
N VAL A 159 14.69 -15.34 7.29
CA VAL A 159 15.33 -16.40 8.11
C VAL A 159 16.14 -17.34 7.24
N MET A 160 15.59 -17.81 6.11
CA MET A 160 16.28 -18.70 5.18
C MET A 160 17.51 -18.01 4.58
N SER A 161 17.39 -16.75 4.16
CA SER A 161 18.50 -15.97 3.62
C SER A 161 19.62 -15.80 4.65
N TYR A 162 19.27 -15.52 5.90
CA TYR A 162 20.25 -15.37 6.97
C TYR A 162 20.96 -16.71 7.28
N ALA A 163 20.19 -17.81 7.38
CA ALA A 163 20.74 -19.13 7.61
C ALA A 163 21.76 -19.53 6.52
N ARG A 164 21.41 -19.33 5.24
CA ARG A 164 22.29 -19.66 4.11
C ARG A 164 23.51 -18.74 4.01
N ASN A 165 23.30 -17.45 4.06
CA ASN A 165 24.34 -16.46 3.67
C ASN A 165 25.17 -15.96 4.85
N VAL A 166 24.77 -16.22 6.09
CA VAL A 166 25.49 -15.79 7.29
C VAL A 166 25.95 -16.96 8.12
N LEU A 167 25.08 -17.96 8.33
CA LEU A 167 25.40 -19.12 9.19
C LEU A 167 25.98 -20.31 8.42
N GLY A 168 25.86 -20.35 7.07
CA GLY A 168 26.44 -21.38 6.21
C GLY A 168 25.66 -22.71 6.22
N TYR A 169 24.34 -22.69 6.50
CA TYR A 169 23.48 -23.88 6.43
C TYR A 169 22.97 -24.15 5.02
#